data_4ea3d89af3b29be5bb94467ef961174f
#
_entry.id   4ea3d89af3b29be5bb94467ef961174f
#
_cell.length_a   1.000
_cell.length_b   1.000
_cell.length_c   1.000
_cell.angle_alpha   90.00
_cell.angle_beta   90.00
_cell.angle_gamma   90.00
#
_symmetry.space_group_name_H-M   'P 1'
#
loop_
_entity.id
_entity.type
_entity.pdbx_description
1 polymer ?
#
loop_
_entity_poly.entity_id
_entity_poly.type
_entity_poly.pdbx_seq_one_letter_code
_entity_poly.pdbx_strand_id
1 'polypeptide(L)'
;MKGKDIQAYQKIYSKTLDKDFKGKTGLQTITLMMTDKEDLTPFIYLQHHQQELILKDDVVITAKLAQLAGVKVGQTLEIEGKELKVAAITENYVSHFIYMSQASYVQIYGQLPQANTYLVTLKDSSAHSIERQAGLLMNQSAVSSVVQNASAIRLFDSVASSLNQTMTILVIVSVLLAIVILYNLTNINVAERIRELSTIKVLGFHNNEVTLYIYRETIVLSLVGIVLGLVSGFYLHQFLIQMISPATILFYPQVGWEVYVIPVAAVSIILTLLGFFVNYYLRKVDMLEALKSVE
;
A
#
# COMPACT_ATOMS: atom_id res chain seq x y z
N MET A 1 39.39 1.09 -0.61
CA MET A 1 38.44 1.24 -1.74
C MET A 1 38.55 2.64 -2.34
N LYS A 2 39.28 2.81 -3.43
CA LYS A 2 39.33 4.06 -4.21
C LYS A 2 38.99 3.70 -5.67
N GLY A 3 37.70 3.44 -5.93
CA GLY A 3 37.20 3.31 -7.30
C GLY A 3 36.73 4.68 -7.79
N LYS A 4 36.99 5.02 -9.08
CA LYS A 4 36.53 6.29 -9.69
C LYS A 4 35.02 6.54 -9.58
N ASP A 5 34.24 5.48 -9.44
CA ASP A 5 32.77 5.50 -9.47
C ASP A 5 32.13 5.46 -8.06
N ILE A 6 32.93 5.28 -7.01
CA ILE A 6 32.44 5.30 -5.62
C ILE A 6 32.32 6.75 -5.15
N GLN A 7 31.13 7.13 -4.68
CA GLN A 7 30.84 8.44 -4.11
C GLN A 7 31.22 8.48 -2.63
N ALA A 8 30.73 7.50 -1.87
CA ALA A 8 30.99 7.37 -0.46
C ALA A 8 31.04 5.91 -0.04
N TYR A 9 31.74 5.62 1.05
CA TYR A 9 31.72 4.32 1.69
C TYR A 9 31.80 4.46 3.21
N GLN A 10 31.21 3.50 3.90
CA GLN A 10 31.21 3.41 5.36
C GLN A 10 31.54 1.98 5.77
N LYS A 11 32.45 1.82 6.71
CA LYS A 11 32.73 0.55 7.35
C LYS A 11 31.71 0.33 8.47
N ILE A 12 31.12 -0.84 8.51
CA ILE A 12 30.19 -1.24 9.56
C ILE A 12 30.51 -2.65 10.02
N TYR A 13 30.04 -2.97 11.21
CA TYR A 13 29.92 -4.36 11.63
C TYR A 13 28.48 -4.79 11.39
N SER A 14 28.29 -5.91 10.71
CA SER A 14 26.98 -6.50 10.46
C SER A 14 26.96 -7.95 10.93
N LYS A 15 25.95 -8.31 11.70
CA LYS A 15 25.73 -9.67 12.19
C LYS A 15 24.27 -10.06 11.94
N THR A 16 24.09 -11.22 11.33
CA THR A 16 22.76 -11.81 11.12
C THR A 16 22.45 -12.75 12.27
N LEU A 17 21.27 -12.64 12.83
CA LEU A 17 20.76 -13.37 13.98
C LEU A 17 19.40 -13.94 13.65
N ASP A 18 19.12 -15.16 14.10
CA ASP A 18 17.80 -15.74 13.99
C ASP A 18 17.14 -15.76 15.36
N LYS A 19 15.92 -15.23 15.43
CA LYS A 19 15.11 -15.19 16.65
C LYS A 19 13.69 -15.70 16.38
N ASP A 20 13.22 -16.57 17.24
CA ASP A 20 11.82 -17.01 17.26
C ASP A 20 11.00 -16.07 18.14
N PHE A 21 10.02 -15.40 17.55
CA PHE A 21 9.03 -14.60 18.24
C PHE A 21 7.83 -15.45 18.56
N LYS A 22 7.88 -16.16 19.69
CA LYS A 22 6.91 -17.15 20.21
C LYS A 22 5.46 -16.89 19.72
N GLY A 23 4.99 -17.75 18.83
CA GLY A 23 3.58 -17.90 18.48
C GLY A 23 3.06 -17.03 17.33
N LYS A 24 3.86 -16.19 16.64
CA LYS A 24 3.32 -15.31 15.59
C LYS A 24 3.81 -15.60 14.18
N THR A 25 5.07 -15.93 13.95
CA THR A 25 5.61 -15.99 12.56
C THR A 25 6.79 -16.95 12.38
N GLY A 26 7.14 -17.75 13.40
CA GLY A 26 8.32 -18.65 13.36
C GLY A 26 9.66 -17.90 13.44
N LEU A 27 10.72 -18.59 13.03
CA LEU A 27 12.09 -18.07 13.06
C LEU A 27 12.24 -16.87 12.12
N GLN A 28 12.67 -15.74 12.66
CA GLN A 28 12.88 -14.51 11.90
C GLN A 28 14.35 -14.11 11.92
N THR A 29 14.85 -13.73 10.75
CA THR A 29 16.22 -13.27 10.57
C THR A 29 16.31 -11.77 10.85
N ILE A 30 17.17 -11.38 11.79
CA ILE A 30 17.40 -9.99 12.21
C ILE A 30 18.84 -9.63 11.83
N THR A 31 19.04 -8.49 11.22
CA THR A 31 20.38 -7.96 10.94
C THR A 31 20.72 -6.84 11.92
N LEU A 32 21.72 -7.09 12.74
CA LEU A 32 22.30 -6.09 13.63
C LEU A 32 23.41 -5.35 12.87
N MET A 33 23.33 -4.02 12.83
CA MET A 33 24.31 -3.14 12.20
C MET A 33 24.88 -2.17 13.25
N MET A 34 26.20 -2.20 13.42
CA MET A 34 26.92 -1.26 14.28
C MET A 34 27.81 -0.36 13.43
N THR A 35 27.79 0.93 13.72
CA THR A 35 28.55 1.96 13.03
C THR A 35 29.23 2.90 14.00
N ASP A 36 30.35 3.48 13.57
CA ASP A 36 31.07 4.54 14.26
C ASP A 36 30.54 5.95 13.90
N LYS A 37 29.66 6.05 12.89
CA LYS A 37 29.05 7.30 12.48
C LYS A 37 27.62 7.43 13.01
N GLU A 38 27.30 8.60 13.52
CA GLU A 38 25.95 8.95 13.96
C GLU A 38 24.99 9.15 12.78
N ASP A 39 25.51 9.73 11.69
CA ASP A 39 24.74 10.00 10.48
C ASP A 39 24.97 8.91 9.44
N LEU A 40 23.94 8.12 9.19
CA LEU A 40 23.89 7.09 8.15
C LEU A 40 23.16 7.54 6.87
N THR A 41 22.63 8.75 6.82
CA THR A 41 21.78 9.28 5.74
C THR A 41 22.34 9.05 4.32
N PRO A 42 23.66 9.16 4.07
CA PRO A 42 24.21 8.88 2.74
C PRO A 42 24.06 7.43 2.27
N PHE A 43 23.76 6.49 3.20
CA PHE A 43 23.69 5.06 2.94
C PHE A 43 22.33 4.46 3.30
N ILE A 44 21.78 4.83 4.46
CA ILE A 44 20.53 4.30 5.02
C ILE A 44 19.77 5.48 5.62
N TYR A 45 18.62 5.78 5.05
CA TYR A 45 17.76 6.83 5.56
C TYR A 45 16.90 6.29 6.71
N LEU A 46 17.27 6.67 7.93
CA LEU A 46 16.49 6.37 9.13
C LEU A 46 15.48 7.48 9.36
N GLN A 47 14.20 7.15 9.39
CA GLN A 47 13.11 8.12 9.58
C GLN A 47 12.02 7.58 10.50
N HIS A 48 11.34 8.50 11.17
CA HIS A 48 10.11 8.26 11.91
C HIS A 48 9.17 9.46 11.72
N HIS A 49 7.96 9.22 11.22
CA HIS A 49 6.98 10.26 10.87
C HIS A 49 7.59 11.38 10.00
N GLN A 50 8.33 11.01 8.96
CA GLN A 50 9.03 11.93 8.05
C GLN A 50 10.13 12.80 8.71
N GLN A 51 10.48 12.52 9.96
CA GLN A 51 11.62 13.15 10.63
C GLN A 51 12.82 12.22 10.57
N GLU A 52 13.96 12.79 10.22
CA GLU A 52 15.24 12.07 10.20
C GLU A 52 15.65 11.66 11.60
N LEU A 53 16.10 10.41 11.73
CA LEU A 53 16.66 9.87 12.96
C LEU A 53 18.18 9.79 12.85
N ILE A 54 18.88 10.45 13.77
CA ILE A 54 20.33 10.35 13.92
C ILE A 54 20.63 9.30 14.98
N LEU A 55 21.58 8.43 14.66
CA LEU A 55 22.03 7.36 15.56
C LEU A 55 23.01 7.94 16.59
N LYS A 56 22.46 8.50 17.69
CA LYS A 56 23.30 8.88 18.84
C LYS A 56 23.71 7.62 19.60
N ASP A 57 24.10 7.72 20.85
CA ASP A 57 24.44 6.56 21.70
C ASP A 57 23.22 5.67 22.03
N ASP A 58 22.49 5.25 20.99
CA ASP A 58 21.17 4.67 21.08
C ASP A 58 21.04 3.39 20.23
N VAL A 59 19.98 2.62 20.53
CA VAL A 59 19.55 1.46 19.71
C VAL A 59 18.27 1.82 18.98
N VAL A 60 18.33 1.79 17.66
CA VAL A 60 17.18 2.02 16.77
C VAL A 60 16.76 0.71 16.11
N ILE A 61 15.48 0.37 16.17
CA ILE A 61 14.96 -0.85 15.54
C ILE A 61 13.94 -0.53 14.46
N THR A 62 13.75 -1.45 13.52
CA THR A 62 12.71 -1.28 12.47
C THR A 62 11.30 -1.48 13.06
N ALA A 63 10.33 -0.77 12.52
CA ALA A 63 8.94 -0.80 12.97
C ALA A 63 8.33 -2.21 12.93
N LYS A 64 8.68 -3.01 11.91
CA LYS A 64 8.22 -4.40 11.84
C LYS A 64 8.80 -5.27 12.95
N LEU A 65 10.07 -5.09 13.27
CA LEU A 65 10.70 -5.79 14.41
C LEU A 65 10.05 -5.40 15.73
N ALA A 66 9.78 -4.11 15.94
CA ALA A 66 9.06 -3.61 17.11
C ALA A 66 7.67 -4.24 17.25
N GLN A 67 6.94 -4.35 16.13
CA GLN A 67 5.62 -4.99 16.09
C GLN A 67 5.67 -6.48 16.44
N LEU A 68 6.64 -7.23 15.90
CA LEU A 68 6.82 -8.65 16.17
C LEU A 68 7.22 -8.93 17.61
N ALA A 69 8.16 -8.12 18.12
CA ALA A 69 8.63 -8.24 19.49
C ALA A 69 7.61 -7.70 20.54
N GLY A 70 6.63 -6.91 20.11
CA GLY A 70 5.68 -6.23 20.97
C GLY A 70 6.30 -5.14 21.83
N VAL A 71 7.41 -4.51 21.38
CA VAL A 71 8.15 -3.50 22.12
C VAL A 71 7.88 -2.10 21.56
N LYS A 72 7.90 -1.11 22.46
CA LYS A 72 7.76 0.32 22.14
C LYS A 72 9.04 1.08 22.47
N VAL A 73 9.12 2.31 22.03
CA VAL A 73 10.22 3.23 22.42
C VAL A 73 10.32 3.29 23.95
N GLY A 74 11.54 3.19 24.46
CA GLY A 74 11.86 3.16 25.88
C GLY A 74 11.81 1.78 26.53
N GLN A 75 11.25 0.77 25.87
CA GLN A 75 11.22 -0.62 26.35
C GLN A 75 12.46 -1.41 25.93
N THR A 76 12.62 -2.58 26.50
CA THR A 76 13.78 -3.46 26.29
C THR A 76 13.44 -4.59 25.34
N LEU A 77 14.31 -4.83 24.35
CA LEU A 77 14.29 -5.96 23.45
C LEU A 77 15.42 -6.91 23.83
N GLU A 78 15.11 -8.15 24.12
CA GLU A 78 16.12 -9.16 24.40
C GLU A 78 16.62 -9.82 23.10
N ILE A 79 17.93 -9.76 22.83
CA ILE A 79 18.60 -10.41 21.70
C ILE A 79 19.84 -11.14 22.21
N GLU A 80 19.98 -12.42 21.91
CA GLU A 80 21.11 -13.27 22.35
C GLU A 80 21.38 -13.20 23.87
N GLY A 81 20.33 -13.12 24.68
CA GLY A 81 20.45 -12.97 26.14
C GLY A 81 20.96 -11.61 26.60
N LYS A 82 20.99 -10.61 25.72
CA LYS A 82 21.34 -9.23 26.02
C LYS A 82 20.08 -8.35 25.92
N GLU A 83 19.97 -7.43 26.85
CA GLU A 83 18.88 -6.45 26.89
C GLU A 83 19.27 -5.19 26.11
N LEU A 84 18.52 -4.89 25.05
CA LEU A 84 18.68 -3.71 24.21
C LEU A 84 17.56 -2.73 24.51
N LYS A 85 17.87 -1.58 25.10
CA LYS A 85 16.88 -0.51 25.32
C LYS A 85 16.60 0.20 24.00
N VAL A 86 15.37 0.12 23.53
CA VAL A 86 14.93 0.73 22.25
C VAL A 86 14.77 2.24 22.45
N ALA A 87 15.62 3.02 21.83
CA ALA A 87 15.57 4.49 21.91
C ALA A 87 14.67 5.09 20.82
N ALA A 88 14.65 4.49 19.61
CA ALA A 88 13.78 4.92 18.54
C ALA A 88 13.35 3.74 17.66
N ILE A 89 12.25 3.93 16.93
CA ILE A 89 11.73 2.98 15.95
C ILE A 89 11.75 3.67 14.59
N THR A 90 12.46 3.08 13.62
CA THR A 90 12.53 3.61 12.26
C THR A 90 11.54 2.93 11.32
N GLU A 91 10.98 3.71 10.39
CA GLU A 91 10.07 3.24 9.34
C GLU A 91 10.85 2.60 8.19
N ASN A 92 11.55 1.50 8.46
CA ASN A 92 12.09 0.66 7.40
C ASN A 92 11.08 -0.44 7.08
N TYR A 93 10.60 -0.46 5.83
CA TYR A 93 9.48 -1.31 5.41
C TYR A 93 9.89 -2.74 5.08
N VAL A 94 11.20 -3.03 4.97
CA VAL A 94 11.71 -4.34 4.55
C VAL A 94 12.72 -4.86 5.55
N SER A 95 12.56 -6.14 5.93
CA SER A 95 13.45 -6.87 6.84
C SER A 95 13.49 -6.32 8.28
N HIS A 96 14.23 -7.00 9.13
CA HIS A 96 14.36 -6.67 10.53
C HIS A 96 15.78 -6.21 10.79
N PHE A 97 15.93 -4.92 11.13
CA PHE A 97 17.23 -4.36 11.45
C PHE A 97 17.26 -3.79 12.85
N ILE A 98 18.44 -3.91 13.46
CA ILE A 98 18.82 -3.23 14.69
C ILE A 98 20.04 -2.37 14.33
N TYR A 99 19.91 -1.08 14.44
CA TYR A 99 20.97 -0.11 14.25
C TYR A 99 21.47 0.35 15.61
N MET A 100 22.76 0.37 15.82
CA MET A 100 23.36 0.87 17.07
C MET A 100 24.68 1.57 16.83
N SER A 101 25.00 2.52 17.70
CA SER A 101 26.30 3.15 17.73
C SER A 101 27.38 2.19 18.26
N GLN A 102 28.64 2.50 17.98
CA GLN A 102 29.76 1.79 18.55
C GLN A 102 29.74 1.81 20.08
N ALA A 103 29.37 2.95 20.69
CA ALA A 103 29.29 3.10 22.13
C ALA A 103 28.24 2.17 22.73
N SER A 104 27.01 2.15 22.18
CA SER A 104 25.94 1.26 22.62
C SER A 104 26.34 -0.22 22.46
N TYR A 105 27.02 -0.57 21.36
CA TYR A 105 27.43 -1.94 21.15
C TYR A 105 28.43 -2.39 22.22
N VAL A 106 29.46 -1.58 22.50
CA VAL A 106 30.48 -1.90 23.53
C VAL A 106 29.85 -1.97 24.92
N GLN A 107 28.92 -1.09 25.24
CA GLN A 107 28.21 -1.11 26.51
C GLN A 107 27.42 -2.41 26.71
N ILE A 108 26.76 -2.93 25.66
CA ILE A 108 25.91 -4.14 25.73
C ILE A 108 26.72 -5.43 25.62
N TYR A 109 27.68 -5.48 24.69
CA TYR A 109 28.44 -6.71 24.36
C TYR A 109 29.83 -6.78 25.00
N GLY A 110 30.34 -5.68 25.54
CA GLY A 110 31.60 -5.63 26.29
C GLY A 110 32.86 -5.59 25.43
N GLN A 111 32.76 -5.69 24.12
CA GLN A 111 33.90 -5.68 23.18
C GLN A 111 33.53 -5.01 21.88
N LEU A 112 34.55 -4.43 21.21
CA LEU A 112 34.40 -3.82 19.90
C LEU A 112 34.75 -4.85 18.80
N PRO A 113 33.78 -5.23 17.93
CA PRO A 113 34.06 -6.14 16.84
C PRO A 113 34.76 -5.43 15.69
N GLN A 114 35.48 -6.19 14.90
CA GLN A 114 36.06 -5.66 13.66
C GLN A 114 34.98 -5.48 12.61
N ALA A 115 35.05 -4.37 11.86
CA ALA A 115 34.16 -4.14 10.73
C ALA A 115 34.33 -5.25 9.68
N ASN A 116 33.21 -5.83 9.26
CA ASN A 116 33.13 -6.92 8.30
C ASN A 116 32.34 -6.56 7.04
N THR A 117 31.71 -5.42 7.01
CA THR A 117 30.81 -5.00 5.93
C THR A 117 31.10 -3.56 5.52
N TYR A 118 30.90 -3.26 4.24
CA TYR A 118 30.98 -1.90 3.70
C TYR A 118 29.63 -1.50 3.11
N LEU A 119 29.11 -0.37 3.52
CA LEU A 119 28.07 0.36 2.80
C LEU A 119 28.76 1.21 1.74
N VAL A 120 28.24 1.15 0.50
CA VAL A 120 28.86 1.86 -0.64
C VAL A 120 27.77 2.58 -1.41
N THR A 121 27.99 3.87 -1.66
CA THR A 121 27.17 4.68 -2.55
C THR A 121 27.95 4.99 -3.82
N LEU A 122 27.34 4.82 -4.98
CA LEU A 122 27.94 5.10 -6.28
C LEU A 122 27.54 6.49 -6.78
N LYS A 123 28.43 7.11 -7.57
CA LYS A 123 28.13 8.40 -8.24
C LYS A 123 27.04 8.25 -9.30
N ASP A 124 27.08 7.12 -10.02
CA ASP A 124 26.06 6.74 -11.00
C ASP A 124 25.23 5.59 -10.43
N SER A 125 23.96 5.89 -10.13
CA SER A 125 22.98 4.94 -9.61
C SER A 125 22.24 4.15 -10.70
N SER A 126 22.69 4.23 -11.97
CA SER A 126 22.10 3.43 -13.03
C SER A 126 22.29 1.92 -12.76
N ALA A 127 21.29 1.14 -13.19
CA ALA A 127 21.31 -0.32 -13.01
C ALA A 127 22.58 -0.95 -13.57
N HIS A 128 23.03 -0.50 -14.75
CA HIS A 128 24.24 -1.00 -15.41
C HIS A 128 25.51 -0.68 -14.61
N SER A 129 25.61 0.53 -14.06
CA SER A 129 26.75 0.94 -13.24
C SER A 129 26.82 0.14 -11.93
N ILE A 130 25.66 -0.05 -11.27
CA ILE A 130 25.56 -0.84 -10.03
C ILE A 130 25.98 -2.29 -10.29
N GLU A 131 25.48 -2.92 -11.33
CA GLU A 131 25.78 -4.31 -11.68
C GLU A 131 27.27 -4.49 -12.03
N ARG A 132 27.82 -3.58 -12.83
CA ARG A 132 29.26 -3.58 -13.17
C ARG A 132 30.13 -3.44 -11.93
N GLN A 133 29.82 -2.50 -11.04
CA GLN A 133 30.61 -2.28 -9.81
C GLN A 133 30.46 -3.45 -8.84
N ALA A 134 29.28 -4.02 -8.71
CA ALA A 134 29.05 -5.22 -7.91
C ALA A 134 29.89 -6.40 -8.42
N GLY A 135 29.93 -6.62 -9.74
CA GLY A 135 30.78 -7.64 -10.34
C GLY A 135 32.30 -7.41 -10.08
N LEU A 136 32.76 -6.16 -10.18
CA LEU A 136 34.15 -5.81 -9.87
C LEU A 136 34.48 -6.04 -8.39
N LEU A 137 33.58 -5.77 -7.49
CA LEU A 137 33.75 -6.01 -6.05
C LEU A 137 33.74 -7.50 -5.74
N MET A 138 32.84 -8.27 -6.34
CA MET A 138 32.76 -9.73 -6.16
C MET A 138 34.02 -10.47 -6.63
N ASN A 139 34.73 -9.94 -7.63
CA ASN A 139 35.99 -10.53 -8.11
C ASN A 139 37.16 -10.33 -7.15
N GLN A 140 36.98 -9.60 -6.05
CA GLN A 140 38.04 -9.45 -5.04
C GLN A 140 37.95 -10.58 -4.02
N SER A 141 39.06 -11.24 -3.76
CA SER A 141 39.17 -12.40 -2.84
C SER A 141 38.70 -12.10 -1.40
N ALA A 142 38.71 -10.83 -0.99
CA ALA A 142 38.31 -10.39 0.33
C ALA A 142 36.77 -10.14 0.45
N VAL A 143 36.01 -10.24 -0.66
CA VAL A 143 34.58 -9.98 -0.69
C VAL A 143 33.82 -11.30 -0.82
N SER A 144 33.07 -11.66 0.18
CA SER A 144 32.26 -12.89 0.20
C SER A 144 30.91 -12.72 -0.46
N SER A 145 30.30 -11.53 -0.37
CA SER A 145 28.99 -11.25 -0.98
C SER A 145 28.81 -9.76 -1.25
N VAL A 146 27.98 -9.43 -2.24
CA VAL A 146 27.55 -8.06 -2.53
C VAL A 146 26.03 -8.06 -2.64
N VAL A 147 25.37 -7.24 -1.80
CA VAL A 147 23.92 -7.03 -1.83
C VAL A 147 23.64 -5.71 -2.54
N GLN A 148 22.81 -5.77 -3.57
CA GLN A 148 22.42 -4.60 -4.36
C GLN A 148 20.99 -4.19 -3.99
N ASN A 149 20.82 -3.06 -3.30
CA ASN A 149 19.48 -2.54 -2.98
C ASN A 149 18.65 -2.22 -4.22
N ALA A 150 19.30 -1.79 -5.31
CA ALA A 150 18.61 -1.52 -6.57
C ALA A 150 17.94 -2.78 -7.16
N SER A 151 18.49 -3.97 -6.95
CA SER A 151 17.84 -5.22 -7.39
C SER A 151 16.60 -5.54 -6.56
N ALA A 152 16.65 -5.31 -5.24
CA ALA A 152 15.50 -5.46 -4.38
C ALA A 152 14.39 -4.46 -4.77
N ILE A 153 14.71 -3.19 -5.00
CA ILE A 153 13.75 -2.17 -5.46
C ILE A 153 13.08 -2.61 -6.77
N ARG A 154 13.86 -3.06 -7.76
CA ARG A 154 13.30 -3.53 -9.05
C ARG A 154 12.35 -4.73 -8.89
N LEU A 155 12.65 -5.65 -7.98
CA LEU A 155 11.74 -6.77 -7.68
C LEU A 155 10.43 -6.26 -7.08
N PHE A 156 10.49 -5.30 -6.14
CA PHE A 156 9.30 -4.68 -5.59
C PHE A 156 8.49 -3.93 -6.64
N ASP A 157 9.15 -3.14 -7.50
CA ASP A 157 8.49 -2.41 -8.58
C ASP A 157 7.81 -3.37 -9.58
N SER A 158 8.45 -4.48 -9.91
CA SER A 158 7.88 -5.51 -10.79
C SER A 158 6.65 -6.16 -10.18
N VAL A 159 6.71 -6.54 -8.89
CA VAL A 159 5.58 -7.11 -8.16
C VAL A 159 4.45 -6.08 -8.03
N ALA A 160 4.78 -4.85 -7.64
CA ALA A 160 3.81 -3.76 -7.50
C ALA A 160 3.12 -3.44 -8.84
N SER A 161 3.87 -3.42 -9.94
CA SER A 161 3.33 -3.21 -11.29
C SER A 161 2.38 -4.34 -11.70
N SER A 162 2.74 -5.61 -11.44
CA SER A 162 1.90 -6.77 -11.72
C SER A 162 0.61 -6.76 -10.91
N LEU A 163 0.70 -6.40 -9.63
CA LEU A 163 -0.48 -6.24 -8.77
C LEU A 163 -1.36 -5.09 -9.26
N ASN A 164 -0.78 -3.96 -9.62
CA ASN A 164 -1.53 -2.81 -10.14
C ASN A 164 -2.26 -3.15 -11.44
N GLN A 165 -1.63 -3.89 -12.35
CA GLN A 165 -2.28 -4.36 -13.58
C GLN A 165 -3.47 -5.28 -13.27
N THR A 166 -3.32 -6.24 -12.36
CA THR A 166 -4.39 -7.14 -11.94
C THR A 166 -5.54 -6.37 -11.31
N MET A 167 -5.24 -5.42 -10.41
CA MET A 167 -6.24 -4.56 -9.77
C MET A 167 -6.99 -3.70 -10.79
N THR A 168 -6.28 -3.17 -11.79
CA THR A 168 -6.91 -2.38 -12.88
C THR A 168 -7.94 -3.21 -13.63
N ILE A 169 -7.61 -4.46 -13.97
CA ILE A 169 -8.56 -5.37 -14.64
C ILE A 169 -9.79 -5.61 -13.75
N LEU A 170 -9.60 -5.88 -12.46
CA LEU A 170 -10.71 -6.09 -11.51
C LEU A 170 -11.60 -4.85 -11.40
N VAL A 171 -11.02 -3.65 -11.37
CA VAL A 171 -11.77 -2.39 -11.35
C VAL A 171 -12.61 -2.24 -12.61
N ILE A 172 -12.03 -2.49 -13.80
CA ILE A 172 -12.76 -2.42 -15.08
C ILE A 172 -13.94 -3.39 -15.08
N VAL A 173 -13.72 -4.65 -14.69
CA VAL A 173 -14.78 -5.65 -14.62
C VAL A 173 -15.88 -5.24 -13.62
N SER A 174 -15.50 -4.70 -12.47
CA SER A 174 -16.47 -4.22 -11.47
C SER A 174 -17.31 -3.05 -11.97
N VAL A 175 -16.70 -2.11 -12.70
CA VAL A 175 -17.41 -0.98 -13.34
C VAL A 175 -18.39 -1.48 -14.40
N LEU A 176 -17.97 -2.42 -15.25
CA LEU A 176 -18.85 -3.03 -16.25
C LEU A 176 -20.03 -3.74 -15.60
N LEU A 177 -19.77 -4.49 -14.53
CA LEU A 177 -20.82 -5.17 -13.76
C LEU A 177 -21.81 -4.15 -13.17
N ALA A 178 -21.31 -3.07 -12.59
CA ALA A 178 -22.15 -1.99 -12.03
C ALA A 178 -23.04 -1.36 -13.11
N ILE A 179 -22.52 -1.11 -14.31
CA ILE A 179 -23.29 -0.58 -15.45
C ILE A 179 -24.42 -1.53 -15.80
N VAL A 180 -24.13 -2.84 -15.94
CA VAL A 180 -25.13 -3.85 -16.31
C VAL A 180 -26.21 -3.95 -15.25
N ILE A 181 -25.84 -4.01 -13.97
CA ILE A 181 -26.81 -4.09 -12.86
C ILE A 181 -27.70 -2.84 -12.79
N LEU A 182 -27.12 -1.66 -12.83
CA LEU A 182 -27.86 -0.40 -12.78
C LEU A 182 -28.77 -0.23 -14.00
N TYR A 183 -28.30 -0.62 -15.19
CA TYR A 183 -29.10 -0.62 -16.41
C TYR A 183 -30.33 -1.56 -16.29
N ASN A 184 -30.10 -2.80 -15.85
CA ASN A 184 -31.19 -3.77 -15.67
C ASN A 184 -32.20 -3.31 -14.61
N LEU A 185 -31.72 -2.83 -13.47
CA LEU A 185 -32.58 -2.30 -12.40
C LEU A 185 -33.42 -1.13 -12.92
N THR A 186 -32.81 -0.23 -13.67
CA THR A 186 -33.51 0.93 -14.25
C THR A 186 -34.57 0.48 -15.26
N ASN A 187 -34.26 -0.48 -16.14
CA ASN A 187 -35.23 -0.99 -17.12
C ASN A 187 -36.43 -1.66 -16.45
N ILE A 188 -36.18 -2.45 -15.40
CA ILE A 188 -37.27 -3.12 -14.63
C ILE A 188 -38.17 -2.03 -13.99
N ASN A 189 -37.58 -1.05 -13.29
CA ASN A 189 -38.32 0.02 -12.64
C ASN A 189 -39.16 0.81 -13.65
N VAL A 190 -38.63 1.08 -14.85
CA VAL A 190 -39.39 1.78 -15.91
C VAL A 190 -40.51 0.91 -16.44
N ALA A 191 -40.27 -0.37 -16.72
CA ALA A 191 -41.25 -1.30 -17.27
C ALA A 191 -42.43 -1.52 -16.30
N GLU A 192 -42.13 -1.72 -15.02
CA GLU A 192 -43.17 -1.93 -13.99
C GLU A 192 -44.09 -0.71 -13.78
N ARG A 193 -43.55 0.49 -13.94
CA ARG A 193 -44.28 1.76 -13.66
C ARG A 193 -44.71 2.50 -14.93
N ILE A 194 -44.62 1.89 -16.11
CA ILE A 194 -44.90 2.58 -17.37
C ILE A 194 -46.30 3.17 -17.44
N ARG A 195 -47.30 2.53 -16.82
CA ARG A 195 -48.68 3.02 -16.73
C ARG A 195 -48.82 4.25 -15.84
N GLU A 196 -48.20 4.21 -14.64
CA GLU A 196 -48.19 5.36 -13.73
C GLU A 196 -47.54 6.56 -14.41
N LEU A 197 -46.42 6.33 -15.14
CA LEU A 197 -45.71 7.35 -15.87
C LEU A 197 -46.52 7.94 -17.01
N SER A 198 -47.29 7.09 -17.73
CA SER A 198 -48.17 7.53 -18.80
C SER A 198 -49.27 8.42 -18.23
N THR A 199 -49.86 8.06 -17.10
CA THR A 199 -50.88 8.87 -16.42
C THR A 199 -50.35 10.22 -15.97
N ILE A 200 -49.16 10.24 -15.35
CA ILE A 200 -48.51 11.50 -14.90
C ILE A 200 -48.19 12.40 -16.10
N LYS A 201 -47.75 11.81 -17.21
CA LYS A 201 -47.42 12.56 -18.41
C LYS A 201 -48.66 13.14 -19.10
N VAL A 202 -49.78 12.41 -19.11
CA VAL A 202 -51.07 12.88 -19.63
C VAL A 202 -51.62 14.02 -18.78
N LEU A 203 -51.33 14.05 -17.47
CA LEU A 203 -51.64 15.14 -16.55
C LEU A 203 -50.83 16.42 -16.79
N GLY A 204 -49.88 16.39 -17.75
CA GLY A 204 -49.09 17.57 -18.17
C GLY A 204 -47.74 17.72 -17.51
N PHE A 205 -47.23 16.72 -16.78
CA PHE A 205 -45.90 16.78 -16.20
C PHE A 205 -44.82 16.69 -17.27
N HIS A 206 -43.72 17.42 -17.04
CA HIS A 206 -42.57 17.46 -17.97
C HIS A 206 -41.78 16.17 -17.92
N ASN A 207 -41.15 15.78 -19.04
CA ASN A 207 -40.38 14.53 -19.12
C ASN A 207 -39.28 14.42 -18.06
N ASN A 208 -38.66 15.53 -17.69
CA ASN A 208 -37.61 15.56 -16.66
C ASN A 208 -38.17 15.24 -15.25
N GLU A 209 -39.38 15.70 -14.96
CA GLU A 209 -40.05 15.45 -13.67
C GLU A 209 -40.45 13.98 -13.55
N VAL A 210 -40.98 13.42 -14.64
CA VAL A 210 -41.33 11.99 -14.71
C VAL A 210 -40.05 11.11 -14.58
N THR A 211 -38.96 11.49 -15.24
CA THR A 211 -37.69 10.79 -15.12
C THR A 211 -37.17 10.85 -13.68
N LEU A 212 -37.20 12.02 -13.05
CA LEU A 212 -36.71 12.18 -11.68
C LEU A 212 -37.53 11.37 -10.68
N TYR A 213 -38.86 11.27 -10.91
CA TYR A 213 -39.77 10.49 -10.06
C TYR A 213 -39.34 9.01 -10.00
N ILE A 214 -39.05 8.38 -11.17
CA ILE A 214 -38.62 6.99 -11.23
C ILE A 214 -37.22 6.87 -10.64
N TYR A 215 -36.35 7.80 -11.03
CA TYR A 215 -34.90 7.72 -10.71
C TYR A 215 -34.62 7.94 -9.23
N ARG A 216 -35.54 8.58 -8.50
CA ARG A 216 -35.42 8.83 -7.05
C ARG A 216 -35.14 7.55 -6.27
N GLU A 217 -35.80 6.45 -6.58
CA GLU A 217 -35.58 5.16 -5.92
C GLU A 217 -34.19 4.60 -6.23
N THR A 218 -33.80 4.62 -7.50
CA THR A 218 -32.46 4.17 -7.93
C THR A 218 -31.35 5.01 -7.29
N ILE A 219 -31.54 6.33 -7.17
CA ILE A 219 -30.57 7.21 -6.52
C ILE A 219 -30.45 6.87 -5.03
N VAL A 220 -31.56 6.68 -4.31
CA VAL A 220 -31.52 6.33 -2.88
C VAL A 220 -30.83 4.99 -2.65
N LEU A 221 -31.20 3.97 -3.44
CA LEU A 221 -30.56 2.65 -3.37
C LEU A 221 -29.05 2.74 -3.67
N SER A 222 -28.67 3.53 -4.66
CA SER A 222 -27.26 3.73 -5.01
C SER A 222 -26.49 4.46 -3.93
N LEU A 223 -27.07 5.46 -3.27
CA LEU A 223 -26.45 6.14 -2.12
C LEU A 223 -26.20 5.16 -0.95
N VAL A 224 -27.20 4.35 -0.62
CA VAL A 224 -27.05 3.29 0.40
C VAL A 224 -25.95 2.31 -0.02
N GLY A 225 -25.96 1.88 -1.28
CA GLY A 225 -24.95 0.98 -1.85
C GLY A 225 -23.53 1.57 -1.78
N ILE A 226 -23.36 2.87 -2.09
CA ILE A 226 -22.07 3.56 -1.97
C ILE A 226 -21.57 3.53 -0.51
N VAL A 227 -22.42 3.89 0.45
CA VAL A 227 -22.04 3.91 1.87
C VAL A 227 -21.63 2.50 2.34
N LEU A 228 -22.47 1.50 2.06
CA LEU A 228 -22.17 0.11 2.43
C LEU A 228 -20.91 -0.41 1.72
N GLY A 229 -20.71 -0.07 0.45
CA GLY A 229 -19.54 -0.43 -0.33
C GLY A 229 -18.25 0.18 0.22
N LEU A 230 -18.25 1.46 0.58
CA LEU A 230 -17.11 2.14 1.18
C LEU A 230 -16.73 1.55 2.55
N VAL A 231 -17.73 1.32 3.40
CA VAL A 231 -17.53 0.72 4.73
C VAL A 231 -16.98 -0.71 4.60
N SER A 232 -17.62 -1.54 3.77
CA SER A 232 -17.17 -2.92 3.53
C SER A 232 -15.79 -2.96 2.90
N GLY A 233 -15.51 -2.07 1.94
CA GLY A 233 -14.22 -1.94 1.29
C GLY A 233 -13.10 -1.57 2.25
N PHE A 234 -13.37 -0.65 3.19
CA PHE A 234 -12.41 -0.28 4.24
C PHE A 234 -12.05 -1.48 5.13
N TYR A 235 -13.04 -2.22 5.64
CA TYR A 235 -12.78 -3.38 6.48
C TYR A 235 -12.11 -4.52 5.71
N LEU A 236 -12.52 -4.74 4.45
CA LEU A 236 -11.89 -5.73 3.57
C LEU A 236 -10.42 -5.40 3.32
N HIS A 237 -10.10 -4.13 3.04
CA HIS A 237 -8.72 -3.66 2.87
C HIS A 237 -7.89 -3.93 4.13
N GLN A 238 -8.38 -3.58 5.31
CA GLN A 238 -7.69 -3.84 6.58
C GLN A 238 -7.42 -5.35 6.79
N PHE A 239 -8.42 -6.17 6.52
CA PHE A 239 -8.33 -7.62 6.63
C PHE A 239 -7.29 -8.21 5.66
N LEU A 240 -7.32 -7.78 4.39
CA LEU A 240 -6.38 -8.26 3.37
C LEU A 240 -4.94 -7.85 3.70
N ILE A 241 -4.70 -6.62 4.13
CA ILE A 241 -3.37 -6.16 4.55
C ILE A 241 -2.83 -7.03 5.70
N GLN A 242 -3.67 -7.37 6.68
CA GLN A 242 -3.24 -8.23 7.79
C GLN A 242 -2.94 -9.66 7.35
N MET A 243 -3.70 -10.21 6.40
CA MET A 243 -3.48 -11.57 5.89
C MET A 243 -2.28 -11.68 4.95
N ILE A 244 -2.08 -10.68 4.08
CA ILE A 244 -1.06 -10.73 3.03
C ILE A 244 0.29 -10.25 3.56
N SER A 245 0.33 -9.49 4.67
CA SER A 245 1.57 -8.91 5.21
C SER A 245 2.58 -10.00 5.60
N PRO A 246 3.66 -10.21 4.83
CA PRO A 246 4.73 -11.11 5.23
C PRO A 246 5.35 -10.66 6.54
N ALA A 247 5.98 -11.60 7.26
CA ALA A 247 6.69 -11.27 8.49
C ALA A 247 7.81 -10.25 8.29
N THR A 248 8.38 -10.21 7.10
CA THR A 248 9.52 -9.37 6.72
C THR A 248 9.16 -8.00 6.15
N ILE A 249 7.88 -7.72 5.86
CA ILE A 249 7.46 -6.46 5.21
C ILE A 249 6.42 -5.76 6.08
N LEU A 250 6.63 -4.46 6.28
CA LEU A 250 5.64 -3.60 6.92
C LEU A 250 4.81 -2.91 5.83
N PHE A 251 3.53 -3.27 5.72
CA PHE A 251 2.59 -2.48 4.95
C PHE A 251 1.99 -1.38 5.81
N TYR A 252 2.00 -0.16 5.29
CA TYR A 252 1.37 0.97 5.95
C TYR A 252 -0.09 1.07 5.50
N PRO A 253 -1.08 0.90 6.39
CA PRO A 253 -2.48 0.78 6.00
C PRO A 253 -3.14 2.13 5.69
N GLN A 254 -2.36 3.19 5.43
CA GLN A 254 -2.93 4.48 5.07
C GLN A 254 -3.48 4.44 3.64
N VAL A 255 -4.75 4.76 3.53
CA VAL A 255 -5.47 4.84 2.27
C VAL A 255 -5.64 6.32 1.93
N GLY A 256 -5.19 6.72 0.76
CA GLY A 256 -5.39 8.09 0.27
C GLY A 256 -6.88 8.40 0.08
N TRP A 257 -7.25 9.67 0.13
CA TRP A 257 -8.64 10.13 -0.07
C TRP A 257 -9.16 9.77 -1.48
N GLU A 258 -8.28 9.59 -2.44
CA GLU A 258 -8.61 9.22 -3.81
C GLU A 258 -9.37 7.88 -3.89
N VAL A 259 -9.03 6.93 -3.01
CA VAL A 259 -9.67 5.60 -2.95
C VAL A 259 -11.14 5.68 -2.55
N TYR A 260 -11.52 6.73 -1.84
CA TYR A 260 -12.93 6.98 -1.47
C TYR A 260 -13.67 7.78 -2.55
N VAL A 261 -13.02 8.76 -3.14
CA VAL A 261 -13.66 9.70 -4.10
C VAL A 261 -13.85 9.06 -5.47
N ILE A 262 -12.87 8.29 -5.97
CA ILE A 262 -12.94 7.71 -7.32
C ILE A 262 -14.15 6.78 -7.50
N PRO A 263 -14.46 5.82 -6.60
CA PRO A 263 -15.65 4.97 -6.74
C PRO A 263 -16.96 5.76 -6.67
N VAL A 264 -17.04 6.75 -5.77
CA VAL A 264 -18.23 7.60 -5.65
C VAL A 264 -18.46 8.39 -6.94
N ALA A 265 -17.41 8.99 -7.49
CA ALA A 265 -17.49 9.73 -8.76
C ALA A 265 -17.87 8.80 -9.92
N ALA A 266 -17.29 7.60 -10.00
CA ALA A 266 -17.60 6.63 -11.04
C ALA A 266 -19.09 6.23 -11.02
N VAL A 267 -19.63 5.84 -9.85
CA VAL A 267 -21.05 5.50 -9.71
C VAL A 267 -21.95 6.70 -10.01
N SER A 268 -21.59 7.91 -9.56
CA SER A 268 -22.34 9.13 -9.84
C SER A 268 -22.40 9.45 -11.34
N ILE A 269 -21.29 9.25 -12.06
CA ILE A 269 -21.23 9.42 -13.51
C ILE A 269 -22.15 8.39 -14.21
N ILE A 270 -22.06 7.12 -13.81
CA ILE A 270 -22.91 6.06 -14.37
C ILE A 270 -24.39 6.38 -14.16
N LEU A 271 -24.77 6.76 -12.94
CA LEU A 271 -26.17 7.15 -12.64
C LEU A 271 -26.63 8.32 -13.51
N THR A 272 -25.79 9.34 -13.67
CA THR A 272 -26.10 10.51 -14.50
C THR A 272 -26.32 10.11 -15.95
N LEU A 273 -25.42 9.31 -16.52
CA LEU A 273 -25.53 8.82 -17.89
C LEU A 273 -26.79 7.96 -18.09
N LEU A 274 -27.09 7.08 -17.16
CA LEU A 274 -28.31 6.27 -17.20
C LEU A 274 -29.57 7.15 -17.08
N GLY A 275 -29.56 8.19 -16.25
CA GLY A 275 -30.65 9.16 -16.16
C GLY A 275 -30.92 9.87 -17.49
N PHE A 276 -29.88 10.28 -18.19
CA PHE A 276 -30.02 10.82 -19.56
C PHE A 276 -30.59 9.80 -20.54
N PHE A 277 -30.12 8.54 -20.47
CA PHE A 277 -30.63 7.47 -21.30
C PHE A 277 -32.12 7.22 -21.07
N VAL A 278 -32.56 7.11 -19.80
CA VAL A 278 -33.97 6.94 -19.42
C VAL A 278 -34.83 8.12 -19.91
N ASN A 279 -34.36 9.35 -19.70
CA ASN A 279 -35.05 10.53 -20.20
C ASN A 279 -35.24 10.50 -21.72
N TYR A 280 -34.19 10.09 -22.45
CA TYR A 280 -34.27 9.94 -23.91
C TYR A 280 -35.24 8.83 -24.32
N TYR A 281 -35.23 7.69 -23.62
CA TYR A 281 -36.14 6.57 -23.88
C TYR A 281 -37.61 6.95 -23.63
N LEU A 282 -37.92 7.60 -22.50
CA LEU A 282 -39.24 8.06 -22.14
C LEU A 282 -39.81 9.11 -23.12
N ARG A 283 -38.99 9.88 -23.81
CA ARG A 283 -39.41 10.80 -24.86
C ARG A 283 -39.96 10.08 -26.10
N LYS A 284 -39.45 8.89 -26.40
CA LYS A 284 -39.83 8.11 -27.60
C LYS A 284 -41.00 7.17 -27.40
N VAL A 285 -41.37 6.85 -26.16
CA VAL A 285 -42.48 5.94 -25.87
C VAL A 285 -43.79 6.69 -26.15
N ASP A 286 -44.62 6.11 -27.03
CA ASP A 286 -46.00 6.59 -27.25
C ASP A 286 -46.89 6.18 -26.07
N MET A 287 -47.21 7.20 -25.24
CA MET A 287 -47.97 6.98 -23.99
C MET A 287 -49.43 6.62 -24.21
N LEU A 288 -49.96 6.94 -25.39
CA LEU A 288 -51.35 6.57 -25.74
C LEU A 288 -51.46 5.07 -26.05
N GLU A 289 -50.43 4.51 -26.68
CA GLU A 289 -50.38 3.08 -26.97
C GLU A 289 -50.11 2.25 -25.71
N ALA A 290 -49.29 2.77 -24.77
CA ALA A 290 -49.05 2.14 -23.46
C ALA A 290 -50.28 2.07 -22.56
N LEU A 291 -51.25 2.97 -22.73
CA LEU A 291 -52.52 2.97 -22.02
C LEU A 291 -53.56 2.04 -22.69
N LYS A 292 -53.45 1.83 -24.02
CA LYS A 292 -54.40 0.99 -24.79
C LYS A 292 -54.10 -0.51 -24.79
N SER A 293 -52.88 -0.93 -24.44
CA SER A 293 -52.42 -2.35 -24.55
C SER A 293 -53.00 -3.27 -23.45
N VAL A 294 -54.14 -2.96 -22.87
CA VAL A 294 -54.81 -3.75 -21.79
C VAL A 294 -56.32 -3.88 -22.01
N GLU A 295 -56.76 -4.07 -23.25
CA GLU A 295 -58.01 -4.75 -23.53
C GLU A 295 -57.75 -6.11 -24.14
#